data_fd8f024624061976575c0c23c635d215
#
_entry.id   fd8f024624061976575c0c23c635d215
#
_cell.length_a   1.000
_cell.length_b   1.000
_cell.length_c   1.000
_cell.angle_alpha   90.00
_cell.angle_beta   90.00
_cell.angle_gamma   90.00
#
_symmetry.space_group_name_H-M   'P 1'
#
loop_
_entity.id
_entity.type
_entity.pdbx_description
1 polymer ?
#
loop_
_entity_poly.entity_id
_entity_poly.type
_entity_poly.pdbx_seq_one_letter_code
_entity_poly.pdbx_strand_id
1 'polypeptide(L)'
;MRLLHVTQSYYPFLAKGGPTVKVRSLARGLASSGNAVTVLTADLGFDRAKREISGAVPGRWGFEASENGVEAIYLRTRGRYRSLTWNPGVAAFCPERLDGFDLTHIYGLYDLIGPRVASACRRIARPYVVEPMGMFLPIVRNIWMKRLYHDTLGGRLLQGASRVIATSEQERLELLEGGIADSKIVVRRNGIEIPGQFPPAESFRNQWNIPRDAKFVLFLGRLVSKKSPDLMLEVFSQWNRRENGSRGSVLVMAGPDEGDGFRQHLEGLAAQMGLNGRVLFTGPLYGDAKWAAYRDADVFVLPSQNENFGNTAAEAVACGTPVLVTDRCGIAPMVDQRAGLVVPHDCAALEAGLAQILNDAALAARLREGCKGVANSLSWAEPLAQMETLYRELISERRGQ
;
A
#
# COMPACT_ATOMS: atom_id res chain seq x y z
N MET A 1 21.88 -9.38 11.22
CA MET A 1 22.21 -9.17 9.80
C MET A 1 22.34 -7.68 9.53
N ARG A 2 23.19 -7.29 8.56
CA ARG A 2 23.26 -5.90 8.05
C ARG A 2 22.48 -5.83 6.74
N LEU A 3 21.33 -5.16 6.76
CA LEU A 3 20.37 -5.15 5.66
C LEU A 3 20.31 -3.77 5.00
N LEU A 4 20.36 -3.74 3.67
CA LEU A 4 20.10 -2.54 2.88
C LEU A 4 18.72 -2.61 2.26
N HIS A 5 17.82 -1.71 2.62
CA HIS A 5 16.52 -1.54 2.00
C HIS A 5 16.60 -0.39 1.00
N VAL A 6 16.17 -0.61 -0.23
CA VAL A 6 16.25 0.36 -1.32
C VAL A 6 14.85 0.68 -1.82
N THR A 7 14.45 1.93 -1.75
CA THR A 7 13.14 2.40 -2.21
C THR A 7 13.25 3.82 -2.76
N GLN A 8 12.38 4.19 -3.69
CA GLN A 8 12.37 5.55 -4.21
C GLN A 8 11.80 6.55 -3.19
N SER A 9 10.91 6.11 -2.29
CA SER A 9 10.23 6.98 -1.32
C SER A 9 10.16 6.31 0.05
N TYR A 10 10.54 7.03 1.08
CA TYR A 10 10.53 6.61 2.46
C TYR A 10 9.88 7.66 3.35
N TYR A 11 9.75 7.41 4.66
CA TYR A 11 9.30 8.41 5.64
C TYR A 11 10.19 9.68 5.56
N PRO A 12 9.64 10.91 5.64
CA PRO A 12 8.26 11.26 6.01
C PRO A 12 7.28 11.37 4.82
N PHE A 13 7.62 10.96 3.63
CA PHE A 13 6.84 11.15 2.42
C PHE A 13 5.60 10.24 2.35
N LEU A 14 4.81 10.18 3.43
CA LEU A 14 3.64 9.30 3.57
C LEU A 14 2.54 9.56 2.54
N ALA A 15 2.48 10.76 1.97
CA ALA A 15 1.58 11.09 0.86
C ALA A 15 1.80 10.23 -0.39
N LYS A 16 2.95 9.53 -0.49
CA LYS A 16 3.20 8.53 -1.55
C LYS A 16 2.44 7.22 -1.34
N GLY A 17 1.75 7.05 -0.22
CA GLY A 17 0.81 5.98 0.04
C GLY A 17 1.43 4.69 0.61
N GLY A 18 0.72 3.57 0.40
CA GLY A 18 1.02 2.27 0.98
C GLY A 18 2.47 1.77 0.88
N PRO A 19 3.16 1.92 -0.27
CA PRO A 19 4.56 1.50 -0.39
C PRO A 19 5.49 2.09 0.67
N THR A 20 5.40 3.39 0.92
CA THR A 20 6.24 4.09 1.91
C THR A 20 5.97 3.60 3.34
N VAL A 21 4.68 3.43 3.70
CA VAL A 21 4.28 2.90 5.00
C VAL A 21 4.81 1.48 5.18
N LYS A 22 4.63 0.62 4.18
CA LYS A 22 5.07 -0.77 4.18
C LYS A 22 6.58 -0.91 4.41
N VAL A 23 7.40 -0.19 3.64
CA VAL A 23 8.86 -0.25 3.79
C VAL A 23 9.28 0.21 5.17
N ARG A 24 8.63 1.26 5.71
CA ARG A 24 8.89 1.75 7.06
C ARG A 24 8.57 0.69 8.12
N SER A 25 7.40 0.07 8.05
CA SER A 25 6.97 -0.94 9.01
C SER A 25 7.89 -2.16 8.99
N LEU A 26 8.26 -2.64 7.80
CA LEU A 26 9.17 -3.77 7.65
C LEU A 26 10.58 -3.43 8.17
N ALA A 27 11.12 -2.27 7.82
CA ALA A 27 12.45 -1.84 8.27
C ALA A 27 12.51 -1.72 9.80
N ARG A 28 11.51 -1.08 10.43
CA ARG A 28 11.41 -0.95 11.89
C ARG A 28 11.24 -2.29 12.58
N GLY A 29 10.39 -3.18 12.05
CA GLY A 29 10.21 -4.51 12.60
C GLY A 29 11.51 -5.31 12.60
N LEU A 30 12.25 -5.32 11.48
CA LEU A 30 13.54 -5.99 11.37
C LEU A 30 14.60 -5.37 12.30
N ALA A 31 14.62 -4.04 12.44
CA ALA A 31 15.52 -3.37 13.39
C ALA A 31 15.19 -3.76 14.84
N SER A 32 13.91 -3.81 15.19
CA SER A 32 13.45 -4.25 16.53
C SER A 32 13.82 -5.72 16.83
N SER A 33 13.97 -6.55 15.79
CA SER A 33 14.47 -7.93 15.93
C SER A 33 16.01 -8.03 15.99
N GLY A 34 16.72 -6.91 16.18
CA GLY A 34 18.18 -6.87 16.37
C GLY A 34 18.99 -6.87 15.06
N ASN A 35 18.37 -6.58 13.91
CA ASN A 35 19.10 -6.39 12.66
C ASN A 35 19.55 -4.93 12.50
N ALA A 36 20.74 -4.72 11.91
CA ALA A 36 21.17 -3.39 11.48
C ALA A 36 20.53 -3.08 10.11
N VAL A 37 19.58 -2.16 10.07
CA VAL A 37 18.80 -1.83 8.86
C VAL A 37 19.12 -0.42 8.42
N THR A 38 19.58 -0.29 7.16
CA THR A 38 19.77 0.99 6.48
C THR A 38 18.81 1.09 5.30
N VAL A 39 18.09 2.22 5.19
CA VAL A 39 17.20 2.53 4.06
C VAL A 39 17.88 3.53 3.14
N LEU A 40 18.07 3.18 1.88
CA LEU A 40 18.54 4.06 0.83
C LEU A 40 17.36 4.54 -0.01
N THR A 41 17.15 5.85 -0.08
CA THR A 41 16.00 6.44 -0.74
C THR A 41 16.34 7.77 -1.44
N ALA A 42 15.40 8.31 -2.23
CA ALA A 42 15.53 9.65 -2.78
C ALA A 42 15.06 10.72 -1.77
N ASP A 43 15.68 11.90 -1.80
CA ASP A 43 15.24 13.05 -1.00
C ASP A 43 14.00 13.75 -1.56
N LEU A 44 13.53 13.40 -2.75
CA LEU A 44 12.35 13.93 -3.44
C LEU A 44 12.27 15.47 -3.52
N GLY A 45 13.42 16.17 -3.44
CA GLY A 45 13.50 17.61 -3.40
C GLY A 45 13.38 18.18 -1.98
N PHE A 46 13.90 17.51 -1.05
CA PHE A 46 13.86 17.66 0.39
C PHE A 46 14.24 19.06 0.95
N ASP A 47 14.89 19.93 0.20
CA ASP A 47 15.30 21.27 0.70
C ASP A 47 14.15 22.09 1.29
N ARG A 48 12.91 21.81 0.87
CA ARG A 48 11.69 22.41 1.43
C ARG A 48 11.13 21.63 2.62
N ALA A 49 11.49 20.36 2.74
CA ALA A 49 10.98 19.42 3.73
C ALA A 49 11.94 19.17 4.91
N LYS A 50 13.03 19.93 5.03
CA LYS A 50 14.00 19.84 6.14
C LYS A 50 13.36 19.86 7.54
N ARG A 51 12.18 20.45 7.65
CA ARG A 51 11.40 20.53 8.89
C ARG A 51 10.62 19.24 9.19
N GLU A 52 10.46 18.36 8.23
CA GLU A 52 9.63 17.17 8.32
C GLU A 52 10.38 15.93 8.83
N ILE A 53 11.72 15.91 8.71
CA ILE A 53 12.55 14.84 9.29
C ILE A 53 13.30 15.39 10.50
N SER A 54 12.76 15.13 11.67
CA SER A 54 13.42 15.47 12.92
C SER A 54 14.78 14.76 12.99
N GLY A 55 15.84 15.55 13.26
CA GLY A 55 17.19 15.01 13.42
C GLY A 55 17.92 14.68 12.11
N ALA A 56 17.38 15.01 10.93
CA ALA A 56 18.11 14.84 9.68
C ALA A 56 19.31 15.78 9.60
N VAL A 57 20.47 15.22 9.28
CA VAL A 57 21.74 15.95 9.12
C VAL A 57 22.25 15.85 7.69
N PRO A 58 22.97 16.87 7.18
CA PRO A 58 23.65 16.74 5.90
C PRO A 58 24.67 15.60 5.93
N GLY A 59 24.59 14.72 4.95
CA GLY A 59 25.50 13.60 4.76
C GLY A 59 26.20 13.66 3.40
N ARG A 60 27.10 12.74 3.15
CA ARG A 60 27.92 12.69 1.93
C ARG A 60 27.10 12.62 0.65
N TRP A 61 25.99 11.85 0.65
CA TRP A 61 25.17 11.62 -0.55
C TRP A 61 23.90 12.46 -0.60
N GLY A 62 23.58 13.17 0.49
CA GLY A 62 22.40 14.01 0.64
C GLY A 62 22.08 14.29 2.11
N PHE A 63 21.09 13.61 2.69
CA PHE A 63 20.75 13.72 4.11
C PHE A 63 20.76 12.33 4.77
N GLU A 64 21.05 12.31 6.06
CA GLU A 64 21.02 11.11 6.88
C GLU A 64 20.15 11.35 8.10
N ALA A 65 19.35 10.36 8.47
CA ALA A 65 18.51 10.39 9.66
C ALA A 65 18.48 9.00 10.31
N SER A 66 18.20 8.96 11.60
CA SER A 66 17.94 7.72 12.33
C SER A 66 16.57 7.79 12.98
N GLU A 67 15.75 6.76 12.79
CA GLU A 67 14.43 6.66 13.37
C GLU A 67 14.16 5.22 13.83
N ASN A 68 13.88 5.04 15.13
CA ASN A 68 13.51 3.72 15.70
C ASN A 68 14.50 2.60 15.33
N GLY A 69 15.81 2.86 15.39
CA GLY A 69 16.86 1.89 15.07
C GLY A 69 17.11 1.65 13.58
N VAL A 70 16.43 2.40 12.71
CA VAL A 70 16.65 2.37 11.26
C VAL A 70 17.45 3.60 10.83
N GLU A 71 18.57 3.37 10.15
CA GLU A 71 19.30 4.43 9.46
C GLU A 71 18.66 4.72 8.11
N ALA A 72 18.48 5.98 7.76
CA ALA A 72 17.95 6.38 6.46
C ALA A 72 18.92 7.34 5.74
N ILE A 73 19.29 7.01 4.51
CA ILE A 73 20.14 7.82 3.64
C ILE A 73 19.30 8.31 2.47
N TYR A 74 19.11 9.63 2.43
CA TYR A 74 18.33 10.31 1.40
C TYR A 74 19.26 10.85 0.32
N LEU A 75 19.34 10.15 -0.81
CA LEU A 75 20.14 10.56 -1.94
C LEU A 75 19.64 11.87 -2.54
N ARG A 76 20.55 12.83 -2.77
CA ARG A 76 20.20 14.11 -3.40
C ARG A 76 19.62 13.90 -4.79
N THR A 77 18.43 14.47 -5.02
CA THR A 77 17.78 14.51 -6.32
C THR A 77 18.31 15.69 -7.14
N ARG A 78 18.89 15.41 -8.30
CA ARG A 78 19.42 16.40 -9.24
C ARG A 78 18.45 16.72 -10.38
N GLY A 79 17.51 15.84 -10.63
CA GLY A 79 16.45 16.01 -11.62
C GLY A 79 15.25 15.12 -11.31
N ARG A 80 14.08 15.55 -11.77
CA ARG A 80 12.83 14.80 -11.56
C ARG A 80 11.93 14.89 -12.79
N TYR A 81 11.40 13.76 -13.20
CA TYR A 81 10.32 13.71 -14.18
C TYR A 81 9.16 12.91 -13.58
N ARG A 82 8.07 13.60 -13.22
CA ARG A 82 6.93 13.03 -12.48
C ARG A 82 7.39 12.36 -11.16
N SER A 83 7.20 11.05 -11.03
CA SER A 83 7.65 10.28 -9.87
C SER A 83 9.09 9.76 -10.00
N LEU A 84 9.66 9.76 -11.20
CA LEU A 84 11.03 9.30 -11.44
C LEU A 84 12.03 10.36 -11.00
N THR A 85 12.99 9.99 -10.17
CA THR A 85 14.07 10.87 -9.69
C THR A 85 15.42 10.42 -10.23
N TRP A 86 16.28 11.40 -10.50
CA TRP A 86 17.68 11.16 -10.85
C TRP A 86 18.57 11.49 -9.66
N ASN A 87 19.18 10.44 -9.09
CA ASN A 87 19.96 10.48 -7.87
C ASN A 87 21.38 9.96 -8.14
N PRO A 88 22.27 10.78 -8.74
CA PRO A 88 23.62 10.32 -9.17
C PRO A 88 24.50 9.82 -8.02
N GLY A 89 24.25 10.26 -6.77
CA GLY A 89 24.94 9.79 -5.57
C GLY A 89 24.91 8.29 -5.38
N VAL A 90 23.94 7.56 -5.95
CA VAL A 90 23.91 6.09 -5.90
C VAL A 90 25.13 5.45 -6.54
N ALA A 91 25.74 6.10 -7.54
CA ALA A 91 26.93 5.59 -8.22
C ALA A 91 28.19 5.59 -7.32
N ALA A 92 28.29 6.58 -6.43
CA ALA A 92 29.36 6.63 -5.43
C ALA A 92 29.05 5.77 -4.19
N PHE A 93 27.76 5.73 -3.77
CA PHE A 93 27.33 4.92 -2.64
C PHE A 93 27.64 3.43 -2.83
N CYS A 94 27.36 2.87 -3.99
CA CYS A 94 27.50 1.44 -4.22
C CYS A 94 28.92 0.90 -3.97
N PRO A 95 30.00 1.43 -4.59
CA PRO A 95 31.34 0.92 -4.36
C PRO A 95 31.87 1.17 -2.94
N GLU A 96 31.37 2.18 -2.23
CA GLU A 96 31.87 2.56 -0.92
C GLU A 96 31.18 1.86 0.25
N ARG A 97 29.88 1.56 0.11
CA ARG A 97 29.07 1.08 1.24
C ARG A 97 28.44 -0.27 1.03
N LEU A 98 28.22 -0.71 -0.23
CA LEU A 98 27.41 -1.91 -0.51
C LEU A 98 28.05 -3.19 0.04
N ASP A 99 29.36 -3.30 0.07
CA ASP A 99 30.06 -4.47 0.64
C ASP A 99 29.83 -4.60 2.17
N GLY A 100 29.47 -3.52 2.83
CA GLY A 100 29.12 -3.49 4.23
C GLY A 100 27.81 -4.20 4.59
N PHE A 101 26.95 -4.56 3.63
CA PHE A 101 25.66 -5.20 3.87
C PHE A 101 25.68 -6.69 3.55
N ASP A 102 24.94 -7.48 4.28
CA ASP A 102 24.83 -8.92 4.07
C ASP A 102 23.84 -9.25 2.94
N LEU A 103 22.75 -8.45 2.80
CA LEU A 103 21.70 -8.61 1.81
C LEU A 103 21.08 -7.26 1.47
N THR A 104 20.56 -7.12 0.25
CA THR A 104 19.81 -5.95 -0.20
C THR A 104 18.36 -6.32 -0.53
N HIS A 105 17.39 -5.52 -0.07
CA HIS A 105 15.98 -5.62 -0.46
C HIS A 105 15.55 -4.38 -1.24
N ILE A 106 15.12 -4.57 -2.47
CA ILE A 106 14.73 -3.49 -3.41
C ILE A 106 13.21 -3.49 -3.57
N TYR A 107 12.58 -2.34 -3.35
CA TYR A 107 11.15 -2.15 -3.38
C TYR A 107 10.69 -1.31 -4.55
N GLY A 108 9.66 -1.80 -5.23
CA GLY A 108 9.06 -1.14 -6.38
C GLY A 108 9.82 -1.34 -7.68
N LEU A 109 9.19 -0.84 -8.74
CA LEU A 109 9.74 -0.74 -10.09
C LEU A 109 9.63 0.70 -10.55
N TYR A 110 10.12 0.99 -11.74
CA TYR A 110 10.06 2.31 -12.38
C TYR A 110 10.83 3.40 -11.62
N ASP A 111 11.99 3.05 -11.05
CA ASP A 111 12.98 3.97 -10.51
C ASP A 111 14.38 3.70 -11.09
N LEU A 112 15.35 4.56 -10.77
CA LEU A 112 16.72 4.44 -11.25
C LEU A 112 17.69 4.00 -10.14
N ILE A 113 17.29 4.01 -8.89
CA ILE A 113 18.12 3.62 -7.74
C ILE A 113 18.21 2.10 -7.67
N GLY A 114 17.05 1.41 -7.69
CA GLY A 114 16.96 -0.04 -7.58
C GLY A 114 17.79 -0.77 -8.62
N PRO A 115 17.64 -0.51 -9.94
CA PRO A 115 18.44 -1.15 -10.99
C PRO A 115 19.95 -0.90 -10.85
N ARG A 116 20.34 0.29 -10.39
CA ARG A 116 21.75 0.61 -10.18
C ARG A 116 22.35 -0.18 -9.02
N VAL A 117 21.66 -0.25 -7.90
CA VAL A 117 22.07 -1.04 -6.74
C VAL A 117 22.10 -2.54 -7.09
N ALA A 118 21.06 -3.06 -7.76
CA ALA A 118 21.02 -4.45 -8.22
C ALA A 118 22.22 -4.80 -9.14
N SER A 119 22.57 -3.89 -10.06
CA SER A 119 23.76 -4.06 -10.90
C SER A 119 25.05 -4.13 -10.09
N ALA A 120 25.16 -3.31 -9.04
CA ALA A 120 26.31 -3.35 -8.13
C ALA A 120 26.33 -4.64 -7.29
N CYS A 121 25.18 -5.08 -6.77
CA CYS A 121 25.05 -6.36 -6.05
C CYS A 121 25.55 -7.53 -6.88
N ARG A 122 25.16 -7.62 -8.16
CA ARG A 122 25.63 -8.69 -9.06
C ARG A 122 27.14 -8.68 -9.27
N ARG A 123 27.78 -7.50 -9.35
CA ARG A 123 29.24 -7.39 -9.54
C ARG A 123 30.05 -7.94 -8.36
N ILE A 124 29.50 -7.84 -7.15
CA ILE A 124 30.16 -8.31 -5.92
C ILE A 124 29.52 -9.59 -5.38
N ALA A 125 28.72 -10.29 -6.19
CA ALA A 125 27.97 -11.49 -5.81
C ALA A 125 27.17 -11.33 -4.51
N ARG A 126 26.60 -10.15 -4.25
CA ARG A 126 25.74 -9.89 -3.08
C ARG A 126 24.30 -10.32 -3.38
N PRO A 127 23.67 -11.17 -2.53
CA PRO A 127 22.27 -11.52 -2.73
C PRO A 127 21.37 -10.30 -2.60
N TYR A 128 20.37 -10.21 -3.48
CA TYR A 128 19.32 -9.22 -3.36
C TYR A 128 17.95 -9.81 -3.69
N VAL A 129 16.93 -9.28 -3.03
CA VAL A 129 15.55 -9.61 -3.30
C VAL A 129 14.85 -8.37 -3.85
N VAL A 130 13.80 -8.59 -4.66
CA VAL A 130 13.00 -7.53 -5.26
C VAL A 130 11.55 -7.73 -4.89
N GLU A 131 10.88 -6.67 -4.47
CA GLU A 131 9.46 -6.65 -4.22
C GLU A 131 8.78 -5.62 -5.13
N PRO A 132 8.08 -6.03 -6.21
CA PRO A 132 7.47 -5.12 -7.19
C PRO A 132 6.32 -4.29 -6.64
N MET A 133 5.64 -4.73 -5.60
CA MET A 133 4.54 -4.03 -4.92
C MET A 133 3.36 -3.69 -5.86
N GLY A 134 2.93 -4.62 -6.71
CA GLY A 134 1.85 -4.44 -7.67
C GLY A 134 2.20 -3.52 -8.85
N MET A 135 3.49 -3.31 -9.11
CA MET A 135 3.97 -2.48 -10.22
C MET A 135 4.43 -3.31 -11.43
N PHE A 136 4.30 -4.64 -11.37
CA PHE A 136 4.79 -5.50 -12.45
C PHE A 136 4.00 -5.29 -13.73
N LEU A 137 2.68 -5.29 -13.68
CA LEU A 137 1.85 -5.04 -14.86
C LEU A 137 1.90 -3.55 -15.25
N PRO A 138 2.21 -3.23 -16.54
CA PRO A 138 2.26 -1.86 -17.03
C PRO A 138 0.85 -1.34 -17.32
N ILE A 139 0.03 -1.12 -16.29
CA ILE A 139 -1.35 -0.62 -16.41
C ILE A 139 -1.46 0.89 -16.18
N VAL A 140 -2.56 1.48 -16.61
CA VAL A 140 -3.08 2.84 -16.39
C VAL A 140 -2.44 3.95 -17.23
N ARG A 141 -1.16 4.29 -17.08
CA ARG A 141 -0.53 5.44 -17.78
C ARG A 141 0.87 5.09 -18.29
N ASN A 142 1.25 5.67 -19.43
CA ASN A 142 2.59 5.55 -20.02
C ASN A 142 3.04 4.08 -20.26
N ILE A 143 2.14 3.26 -20.76
CA ILE A 143 2.35 1.81 -20.94
C ILE A 143 3.62 1.53 -21.75
N TRP A 144 3.89 2.31 -22.84
CA TRP A 144 5.07 2.13 -23.67
C TRP A 144 6.38 2.39 -22.92
N MET A 145 6.44 3.43 -22.04
CA MET A 145 7.62 3.71 -21.21
C MET A 145 7.84 2.62 -20.17
N LYS A 146 6.75 2.10 -19.60
CA LYS A 146 6.81 1.00 -18.64
C LYS A 146 7.30 -0.29 -19.31
N ARG A 147 6.84 -0.58 -20.52
CA ARG A 147 7.34 -1.72 -21.30
C ARG A 147 8.83 -1.55 -21.62
N LEU A 148 9.24 -0.39 -22.10
CA LEU A 148 10.66 -0.10 -22.37
C LEU A 148 11.51 -0.26 -21.08
N TYR A 149 11.01 0.17 -19.93
CA TYR A 149 11.68 -0.05 -18.64
C TYR A 149 11.80 -1.55 -18.32
N HIS A 150 10.73 -2.33 -18.52
CA HIS A 150 10.75 -3.78 -18.32
C HIS A 150 11.75 -4.47 -19.24
N ASP A 151 11.75 -4.12 -20.52
CA ASP A 151 12.62 -4.73 -21.52
C ASP A 151 14.12 -4.42 -21.29
N THR A 152 14.40 -3.37 -20.53
CA THR A 152 15.79 -2.89 -20.29
C THR A 152 16.23 -3.08 -18.84
N LEU A 153 15.72 -2.27 -17.93
CA LEU A 153 16.18 -2.19 -16.53
C LEU A 153 15.39 -3.16 -15.62
N GLY A 154 14.08 -3.19 -15.77
CA GLY A 154 13.17 -3.96 -14.90
C GLY A 154 13.35 -5.47 -15.07
N GLY A 155 13.46 -5.96 -16.30
CA GLY A 155 13.70 -7.37 -16.57
C GLY A 155 15.04 -7.85 -15.97
N ARG A 156 16.10 -7.08 -16.16
CA ARG A 156 17.42 -7.40 -15.56
C ARG A 156 17.41 -7.33 -14.02
N LEU A 157 16.63 -6.41 -13.45
CA LEU A 157 16.45 -6.29 -12.01
C LEU A 157 15.79 -7.55 -11.44
N LEU A 158 14.67 -7.98 -12.03
CA LEU A 158 13.89 -9.13 -11.57
C LEU A 158 14.59 -10.47 -11.84
N GLN A 159 15.11 -10.67 -13.05
CA GLN A 159 15.79 -11.92 -13.44
C GLN A 159 17.06 -12.17 -12.63
N GLY A 160 17.81 -11.11 -12.28
CA GLY A 160 19.02 -11.21 -11.47
C GLY A 160 18.77 -11.31 -9.97
N ALA A 161 17.55 -11.18 -9.49
CA ALA A 161 17.21 -11.29 -8.08
C ALA A 161 17.37 -12.74 -7.59
N SER A 162 17.84 -12.91 -6.34
CA SER A 162 17.85 -14.20 -5.66
C SER A 162 16.43 -14.69 -5.40
N ARG A 163 15.54 -13.79 -4.99
CA ARG A 163 14.09 -14.04 -4.88
C ARG A 163 13.30 -12.79 -5.26
N VAL A 164 12.06 -13.01 -5.71
CA VAL A 164 11.07 -11.97 -5.98
C VAL A 164 9.91 -12.14 -5.02
N ILE A 165 9.57 -11.09 -4.28
CA ILE A 165 8.53 -11.14 -3.25
C ILE A 165 7.21 -10.69 -3.88
N ALA A 166 6.22 -11.58 -3.92
CA ALA A 166 4.84 -11.27 -4.24
C ALA A 166 4.04 -11.05 -2.95
N THR A 167 3.16 -10.06 -2.92
CA THR A 167 2.35 -9.77 -1.72
C THR A 167 0.99 -10.44 -1.71
N SER A 168 0.64 -11.11 -2.81
CA SER A 168 -0.58 -11.89 -2.96
C SER A 168 -0.37 -12.99 -4.00
N GLU A 169 -1.26 -13.97 -4.01
CA GLU A 169 -1.27 -15.01 -5.05
C GLU A 169 -1.56 -14.41 -6.44
N GLN A 170 -2.37 -13.37 -6.51
CA GLN A 170 -2.60 -12.63 -7.75
C GLN A 170 -1.28 -12.06 -8.32
N GLU A 171 -0.47 -11.38 -7.50
CA GLU A 171 0.83 -10.84 -7.94
C GLU A 171 1.80 -11.97 -8.32
N ARG A 172 1.74 -13.14 -7.64
CA ARG A 172 2.52 -14.32 -8.03
C ARG A 172 2.15 -14.78 -9.44
N LEU A 173 0.86 -14.91 -9.74
CA LEU A 173 0.40 -15.30 -11.09
C LEU A 173 0.84 -14.28 -12.15
N GLU A 174 0.72 -12.99 -11.87
CA GLU A 174 1.19 -11.93 -12.76
C GLU A 174 2.71 -12.05 -13.06
N LEU A 175 3.51 -12.38 -12.05
CA LEU A 175 4.96 -12.58 -12.19
C LEU A 175 5.29 -13.84 -13.00
N LEU A 176 4.55 -14.92 -12.79
CA LEU A 176 4.70 -16.17 -13.57
C LEU A 176 4.39 -15.94 -15.05
N GLU A 177 3.27 -15.29 -15.36
CA GLU A 177 2.88 -14.91 -16.71
C GLU A 177 3.92 -14.01 -17.39
N GLY A 178 4.59 -13.18 -16.57
CA GLY A 178 5.70 -12.33 -17.02
C GLY A 178 7.04 -13.03 -17.16
N GLY A 179 7.09 -14.36 -16.96
CA GLY A 179 8.29 -15.17 -17.19
C GLY A 179 9.27 -15.22 -16.01
N ILE A 180 8.86 -14.84 -14.81
CA ILE A 180 9.66 -15.06 -13.60
C ILE A 180 9.49 -16.52 -13.15
N ALA A 181 10.60 -17.23 -12.97
CA ALA A 181 10.57 -18.64 -12.55
C ALA A 181 9.89 -18.79 -11.18
N ASP A 182 9.00 -19.77 -11.03
CA ASP A 182 8.26 -20.03 -9.80
C ASP A 182 9.19 -20.24 -8.59
N SER A 183 10.30 -20.96 -8.79
CA SER A 183 11.34 -21.18 -7.76
C SER A 183 11.96 -19.91 -7.20
N LYS A 184 11.81 -18.76 -7.88
CA LYS A 184 12.27 -17.44 -7.41
C LYS A 184 11.19 -16.65 -6.68
N ILE A 185 9.93 -17.03 -6.82
CA ILE A 185 8.82 -16.24 -6.26
C ILE A 185 8.51 -16.74 -4.84
N VAL A 186 8.43 -15.79 -3.91
CA VAL A 186 8.01 -16.03 -2.53
C VAL A 186 6.78 -15.18 -2.25
N VAL A 187 5.67 -15.80 -1.91
CA VAL A 187 4.46 -15.07 -1.51
C VAL A 187 4.57 -14.70 -0.05
N ARG A 188 4.60 -13.40 0.22
CA ARG A 188 4.62 -12.83 1.56
C ARG A 188 3.62 -11.67 1.64
N ARG A 189 2.50 -11.91 2.32
CA ARG A 189 1.48 -10.88 2.50
C ARG A 189 1.99 -9.67 3.28
N ASN A 190 1.29 -8.54 3.16
CA ASN A 190 1.55 -7.39 4.00
C ASN A 190 1.00 -7.59 5.41
N GLY A 191 1.67 -7.00 6.40
CA GLY A 191 1.08 -6.72 7.69
C GLY A 191 0.51 -5.30 7.73
N ILE A 192 -0.22 -5.00 8.78
CA ILE A 192 -0.66 -3.64 9.11
C ILE A 192 -0.20 -3.27 10.52
N GLU A 193 0.03 -1.98 10.74
CA GLU A 193 0.28 -1.44 12.07
C GLU A 193 -1.07 -1.08 12.70
N ILE A 194 -1.50 -1.91 13.66
CA ILE A 194 -2.73 -1.66 14.43
C ILE A 194 -2.36 -0.75 15.61
N PRO A 195 -3.11 0.35 15.85
CA PRO A 195 -2.84 1.21 16.99
C PRO A 195 -3.09 0.47 18.31
N GLY A 196 -2.30 0.78 19.34
CA GLY A 196 -2.50 0.18 20.67
C GLY A 196 -3.86 0.54 21.30
N GLN A 197 -4.43 1.66 20.88
CA GLN A 197 -5.78 2.11 21.29
C GLN A 197 -6.47 2.75 20.09
N PHE A 198 -7.69 2.31 19.81
CA PHE A 198 -8.54 2.94 18.80
C PHE A 198 -9.20 4.21 19.35
N PRO A 199 -9.47 5.22 18.50
CA PRO A 199 -10.28 6.38 18.88
C PRO A 199 -11.64 5.97 19.45
N PRO A 200 -12.29 6.83 20.28
CA PRO A 200 -13.64 6.56 20.78
C PRO A 200 -14.63 6.30 19.62
N ALA A 201 -15.60 5.44 19.86
CA ALA A 201 -16.71 5.23 18.92
C ALA A 201 -17.46 6.55 18.69
N GLU A 202 -18.03 6.70 17.51
CA GLU A 202 -18.80 7.88 17.07
C GLU A 202 -17.97 9.17 16.93
N SER A 203 -16.64 9.14 17.17
CA SER A 203 -15.82 10.35 17.05
C SER A 203 -15.78 10.91 15.63
N PHE A 204 -15.74 10.06 14.61
CA PHE A 204 -15.82 10.50 13.21
C PHE A 204 -17.22 10.98 12.84
N ARG A 205 -18.27 10.23 13.25
CA ARG A 205 -19.66 10.64 13.01
C ARG A 205 -19.96 12.00 13.62
N ASN A 206 -19.53 12.25 14.86
CA ASN A 206 -19.70 13.53 15.54
C ASN A 206 -18.93 14.66 14.85
N GLN A 207 -17.70 14.42 14.43
CA GLN A 207 -16.88 15.42 13.73
C GLN A 207 -17.49 15.86 12.39
N TRP A 208 -18.13 14.93 11.67
CA TRP A 208 -18.66 15.16 10.34
C TRP A 208 -20.18 15.29 10.31
N ASN A 209 -20.84 15.38 11.48
CA ASN A 209 -22.30 15.49 11.61
C ASN A 209 -23.06 14.37 10.88
N ILE A 210 -22.53 13.14 10.91
CA ILE A 210 -23.19 11.95 10.36
C ILE A 210 -24.18 11.42 11.40
N PRO A 211 -25.50 11.38 11.11
CA PRO A 211 -26.49 10.88 12.07
C PRO A 211 -26.19 9.44 12.50
N ARG A 212 -26.54 9.11 13.76
CA ARG A 212 -26.27 7.78 14.33
C ARG A 212 -27.04 6.66 13.62
N ASP A 213 -28.22 6.97 13.17
CA ASP A 213 -29.12 6.07 12.43
C ASP A 213 -28.82 6.01 10.92
N ALA A 214 -27.96 6.90 10.42
CA ALA A 214 -27.53 6.89 9.03
C ALA A 214 -26.61 5.68 8.73
N LYS A 215 -26.82 5.01 7.61
CA LYS A 215 -25.88 4.02 7.09
C LYS A 215 -24.61 4.72 6.60
N PHE A 216 -23.48 4.38 7.18
CA PHE A 216 -22.19 4.97 6.86
C PHE A 216 -21.34 4.02 6.02
N VAL A 217 -21.21 4.32 4.73
CA VAL A 217 -20.37 3.62 3.77
C VAL A 217 -19.04 4.36 3.63
N LEU A 218 -17.93 3.67 3.79
CA LEU A 218 -16.60 4.27 3.71
C LEU A 218 -15.83 3.75 2.49
N PHE A 219 -15.35 4.67 1.66
CA PHE A 219 -14.25 4.46 0.73
C PHE A 219 -13.03 5.23 1.24
N LEU A 220 -11.88 4.58 1.38
CA LEU A 220 -10.64 5.22 1.79
C LEU A 220 -9.47 4.73 0.93
N GLY A 221 -8.85 5.66 0.19
CA GLY A 221 -7.75 5.38 -0.70
C GLY A 221 -7.45 6.56 -1.60
N ARG A 222 -6.36 6.50 -2.38
CA ARG A 222 -6.09 7.53 -3.39
C ARG A 222 -7.26 7.65 -4.37
N LEU A 223 -7.67 8.86 -4.68
CA LEU A 223 -8.69 9.10 -5.71
C LEU A 223 -8.04 8.97 -7.10
N VAL A 224 -7.98 7.75 -7.59
CA VAL A 224 -7.41 7.39 -8.90
C VAL A 224 -8.25 6.32 -9.57
N SER A 225 -8.29 6.28 -10.91
CA SER A 225 -9.15 5.36 -11.68
C SER A 225 -8.92 3.88 -11.33
N LYS A 226 -7.70 3.47 -10.98
CA LYS A 226 -7.38 2.09 -10.55
C LYS A 226 -8.19 1.65 -9.32
N LYS A 227 -8.58 2.59 -8.46
CA LYS A 227 -9.37 2.35 -7.25
C LYS A 227 -10.88 2.43 -7.49
N SER A 228 -11.30 2.80 -8.70
CA SER A 228 -12.69 2.92 -9.15
C SER A 228 -13.59 3.72 -8.19
N PRO A 229 -13.20 4.94 -7.75
CA PRO A 229 -14.08 5.75 -6.91
C PRO A 229 -15.33 6.25 -7.66
N ASP A 230 -15.28 6.36 -8.98
CA ASP A 230 -16.39 6.60 -9.88
C ASP A 230 -17.42 5.47 -9.81
N LEU A 231 -16.99 4.22 -9.92
CA LEU A 231 -17.83 3.04 -9.74
C LEU A 231 -18.47 3.02 -8.32
N MET A 232 -17.73 3.44 -7.28
CA MET A 232 -18.29 3.54 -5.93
C MET A 232 -19.47 4.52 -5.85
N LEU A 233 -19.38 5.67 -6.52
CA LEU A 233 -20.48 6.63 -6.61
C LEU A 233 -21.70 6.02 -7.32
N GLU A 234 -21.48 5.29 -8.40
CA GLU A 234 -22.54 4.62 -9.15
C GLU A 234 -23.23 3.55 -8.29
N VAL A 235 -22.47 2.67 -7.65
CA VAL A 235 -22.96 1.63 -6.73
C VAL A 235 -23.81 2.26 -5.60
N PHE A 236 -23.27 3.29 -4.94
CA PHE A 236 -23.97 3.97 -3.86
C PHE A 236 -25.26 4.66 -4.36
N SER A 237 -25.23 5.27 -5.54
CA SER A 237 -26.41 5.89 -6.15
C SER A 237 -27.51 4.87 -6.46
N GLN A 238 -27.15 3.72 -7.04
CA GLN A 238 -28.11 2.66 -7.37
C GLN A 238 -28.73 2.06 -6.11
N TRP A 239 -27.93 1.72 -5.12
CA TRP A 239 -28.40 1.22 -3.83
C TRP A 239 -29.32 2.23 -3.13
N ASN A 240 -28.92 3.50 -3.03
CA ASN A 240 -29.71 4.55 -2.36
C ASN A 240 -31.06 4.81 -3.04
N ARG A 241 -31.16 4.66 -4.37
CA ARG A 241 -32.45 4.77 -5.10
C ARG A 241 -33.38 3.59 -4.81
N ARG A 242 -32.86 2.36 -4.75
CA ARG A 242 -33.67 1.16 -4.43
C ARG A 242 -34.26 1.19 -3.03
N GLU A 243 -33.50 1.73 -2.09
CA GLU A 243 -33.94 1.90 -0.69
C GLU A 243 -34.88 3.11 -0.48
N ASN A 244 -35.47 3.67 -1.55
CA ASN A 244 -36.35 4.87 -1.52
C ASN A 244 -35.72 6.06 -0.78
N GLY A 245 -34.41 6.26 -0.95
CA GLY A 245 -33.68 7.30 -0.25
C GLY A 245 -33.62 7.06 1.26
N SER A 246 -33.37 5.80 1.68
CA SER A 246 -33.38 5.37 3.08
C SER A 246 -32.77 6.45 3.99
N ARG A 247 -33.50 6.75 5.06
CA ARG A 247 -33.24 7.87 5.96
C ARG A 247 -31.76 7.97 6.33
N GLY A 248 -31.08 8.94 5.68
CA GLY A 248 -29.78 9.35 6.16
C GLY A 248 -28.56 8.52 5.78
N SER A 249 -28.53 7.76 4.65
CA SER A 249 -27.28 7.11 4.22
C SER A 249 -26.21 8.13 3.76
N VAL A 250 -24.95 7.89 4.12
CA VAL A 250 -23.82 8.75 3.79
C VAL A 250 -22.67 7.89 3.24
N LEU A 251 -22.13 8.30 2.10
CA LEU A 251 -20.86 7.79 1.56
C LEU A 251 -19.74 8.78 1.92
N VAL A 252 -18.74 8.31 2.63
CA VAL A 252 -17.50 9.06 2.85
C VAL A 252 -16.44 8.60 1.86
N MET A 253 -15.93 9.54 1.07
CA MET A 253 -14.85 9.34 0.12
C MET A 253 -13.60 10.05 0.63
N ALA A 254 -12.72 9.27 1.26
CA ALA A 254 -11.52 9.78 1.90
C ALA A 254 -10.26 9.40 1.10
N GLY A 255 -9.39 10.37 0.88
CA GLY A 255 -8.09 10.12 0.26
C GLY A 255 -7.46 11.31 -0.44
N PRO A 256 -6.16 11.23 -0.72
CA PRO A 256 -5.47 12.26 -1.46
C PRO A 256 -5.89 12.24 -2.94
N ASP A 257 -6.01 13.44 -3.49
CA ASP A 257 -6.09 13.73 -4.91
C ASP A 257 -4.68 13.93 -5.48
N GLU A 258 -4.45 13.49 -6.73
CA GLU A 258 -3.17 13.68 -7.41
C GLU A 258 -3.02 15.09 -8.04
N GLY A 259 -4.02 15.95 -7.91
CA GLY A 259 -4.02 17.30 -8.46
C GLY A 259 -4.26 17.35 -9.97
N ASP A 260 -4.85 16.30 -10.53
CA ASP A 260 -5.15 16.16 -11.96
C ASP A 260 -6.63 16.48 -12.31
N GLY A 261 -7.38 16.99 -11.34
CA GLY A 261 -8.80 17.35 -11.51
C GLY A 261 -9.77 16.19 -11.30
N PHE A 262 -9.26 15.00 -10.94
CA PHE A 262 -10.11 13.83 -10.80
C PHE A 262 -11.09 13.94 -9.63
N ARG A 263 -10.70 14.59 -8.54
CA ARG A 263 -11.60 14.88 -7.43
C ARG A 263 -12.79 15.76 -7.86
N GLN A 264 -12.53 16.85 -8.60
CA GLN A 264 -13.58 17.73 -9.12
C GLN A 264 -14.52 16.98 -10.07
N HIS A 265 -13.98 16.05 -10.87
CA HIS A 265 -14.79 15.16 -11.70
C HIS A 265 -15.73 14.29 -10.85
N LEU A 266 -15.25 13.68 -9.77
CA LEU A 266 -16.04 12.87 -8.86
C LEU A 266 -17.14 13.69 -8.13
N GLU A 267 -16.81 14.91 -7.70
CA GLU A 267 -17.78 15.83 -7.09
C GLU A 267 -18.90 16.20 -8.09
N GLY A 268 -18.52 16.48 -9.34
CA GLY A 268 -19.48 16.74 -10.42
C GLY A 268 -20.36 15.51 -10.74
N LEU A 269 -19.78 14.32 -10.76
CA LEU A 269 -20.49 13.07 -10.97
C LEU A 269 -21.50 12.80 -9.84
N ALA A 270 -21.11 12.99 -8.58
CA ALA A 270 -22.00 12.86 -7.44
C ALA A 270 -23.20 13.82 -7.52
N ALA A 271 -22.97 15.08 -7.92
CA ALA A 271 -24.03 16.06 -8.12
C ALA A 271 -25.01 15.65 -9.26
N GLN A 272 -24.48 15.16 -10.40
CA GLN A 272 -25.28 14.66 -11.52
C GLN A 272 -26.15 13.45 -11.14
N MET A 273 -25.64 12.60 -10.23
CA MET A 273 -26.37 11.44 -9.69
C MET A 273 -27.41 11.82 -8.61
N GLY A 274 -27.52 13.08 -8.22
CA GLY A 274 -28.43 13.54 -7.18
C GLY A 274 -27.98 13.18 -5.75
N LEU A 275 -26.70 12.98 -5.52
CA LEU A 275 -26.12 12.60 -4.24
C LEU A 275 -25.65 13.80 -3.39
N ASN A 276 -26.15 15.01 -3.69
CA ASN A 276 -25.83 16.22 -2.92
C ASN A 276 -26.16 16.02 -1.44
N GLY A 277 -25.21 16.34 -0.55
CA GLY A 277 -25.36 16.18 0.90
C GLY A 277 -25.27 14.72 1.39
N ARG A 278 -25.12 13.74 0.51
CA ARG A 278 -24.97 12.31 0.84
C ARG A 278 -23.58 11.77 0.59
N VAL A 279 -22.73 12.51 -0.09
CA VAL A 279 -21.32 12.16 -0.31
C VAL A 279 -20.44 13.22 0.34
N LEU A 280 -19.53 12.79 1.20
CA LEU A 280 -18.57 13.63 1.89
C LEU A 280 -17.15 13.35 1.34
N PHE A 281 -16.54 14.34 0.72
CA PHE A 281 -15.15 14.29 0.28
C PHE A 281 -14.24 14.92 1.36
N THR A 282 -13.66 14.10 2.22
CA THR A 282 -12.89 14.60 3.39
C THR A 282 -11.46 15.01 3.07
N GLY A 283 -10.94 14.64 1.89
CA GLY A 283 -9.50 14.64 1.66
C GLY A 283 -8.80 13.49 2.38
N PRO A 284 -7.47 13.52 2.48
CA PRO A 284 -6.71 12.45 3.11
C PRO A 284 -6.92 12.39 4.63
N LEU A 285 -7.11 11.18 5.16
CA LEU A 285 -7.21 10.90 6.59
C LEU A 285 -5.97 10.16 7.08
N TYR A 286 -5.40 10.60 8.19
CA TYR A 286 -4.22 10.02 8.83
C TYR A 286 -4.43 9.85 10.34
N GLY A 287 -3.60 9.03 10.98
CA GLY A 287 -3.64 8.82 12.44
C GLY A 287 -5.03 8.50 12.95
N ASP A 288 -5.42 9.11 14.04
CA ASP A 288 -6.69 8.85 14.72
C ASP A 288 -7.93 9.12 13.86
N ALA A 289 -7.90 10.15 13.01
CA ALA A 289 -9.02 10.44 12.12
C ALA A 289 -9.30 9.30 11.13
N LYS A 290 -8.24 8.64 10.63
CA LYS A 290 -8.35 7.46 9.77
C LYS A 290 -8.99 6.28 10.51
N TRP A 291 -8.50 5.98 11.71
CA TRP A 291 -9.00 4.88 12.52
C TRP A 291 -10.42 5.11 13.02
N ALA A 292 -10.77 6.36 13.33
CA ALA A 292 -12.14 6.74 13.66
C ALA A 292 -13.10 6.51 12.49
N ALA A 293 -12.69 6.88 11.27
CA ALA A 293 -13.51 6.65 10.07
C ALA A 293 -13.79 5.15 9.85
N TYR A 294 -12.77 4.29 9.97
CA TYR A 294 -12.99 2.84 9.90
C TYR A 294 -13.93 2.35 10.98
N ARG A 295 -13.67 2.73 12.25
CA ARG A 295 -14.44 2.25 13.39
C ARG A 295 -15.93 2.60 13.32
N ASP A 296 -16.26 3.79 12.81
CA ASP A 296 -17.61 4.31 12.77
C ASP A 296 -18.39 3.90 11.51
N ALA A 297 -17.72 3.31 10.51
CA ALA A 297 -18.33 2.85 9.29
C ALA A 297 -19.15 1.56 9.52
N ASP A 298 -20.29 1.45 8.82
CA ASP A 298 -21.07 0.22 8.77
C ASP A 298 -20.43 -0.81 7.83
N VAL A 299 -19.82 -0.32 6.73
CA VAL A 299 -19.09 -1.12 5.75
C VAL A 299 -17.98 -0.29 5.12
N PHE A 300 -16.84 -0.91 4.90
CA PHE A 300 -15.77 -0.37 4.07
C PHE A 300 -15.81 -0.99 2.67
N VAL A 301 -15.77 -0.19 1.62
CA VAL A 301 -15.83 -0.66 0.24
C VAL A 301 -14.54 -0.36 -0.52
N LEU A 302 -13.97 -1.38 -1.17
CA LEU A 302 -12.79 -1.27 -2.01
C LEU A 302 -13.07 -1.84 -3.41
N PRO A 303 -13.67 -1.04 -4.33
CA PRO A 303 -14.09 -1.49 -5.66
C PRO A 303 -12.95 -1.46 -6.68
N SER A 304 -11.72 -1.79 -6.27
CA SER A 304 -10.52 -1.63 -7.08
C SER A 304 -10.50 -2.58 -8.28
N GLN A 305 -10.01 -2.09 -9.43
CA GLN A 305 -9.75 -2.89 -10.63
C GLN A 305 -8.54 -3.83 -10.48
N ASN A 306 -7.59 -3.45 -9.67
CA ASN A 306 -6.41 -4.24 -9.32
C ASN A 306 -5.82 -3.66 -8.04
N GLU A 307 -5.82 -4.44 -6.98
CA GLU A 307 -5.26 -4.08 -5.68
C GLU A 307 -4.31 -5.18 -5.21
N ASN A 308 -3.05 -4.85 -5.08
CA ASN A 308 -2.01 -5.83 -4.79
C ASN A 308 -2.25 -6.62 -3.49
N PHE A 309 -2.62 -5.93 -2.40
CA PHE A 309 -3.05 -6.55 -1.17
C PHE A 309 -4.38 -5.99 -0.69
N GLY A 310 -4.48 -4.69 -0.49
CA GLY A 310 -5.65 -4.04 0.07
C GLY A 310 -5.44 -3.63 1.53
N ASN A 311 -4.35 -2.92 1.81
CA ASN A 311 -4.02 -2.47 3.17
C ASN A 311 -5.17 -1.72 3.84
N THR A 312 -5.91 -0.89 3.09
CA THR A 312 -7.07 -0.14 3.63
C THR A 312 -8.23 -1.05 4.03
N ALA A 313 -8.47 -2.15 3.30
CA ALA A 313 -9.43 -3.15 3.70
C ALA A 313 -8.95 -3.94 4.93
N ALA A 314 -7.65 -4.26 5.00
CA ALA A 314 -7.04 -4.90 6.17
C ALA A 314 -7.17 -4.00 7.42
N GLU A 315 -6.94 -2.69 7.29
CA GLU A 315 -7.13 -1.70 8.36
C GLU A 315 -8.59 -1.64 8.83
N ALA A 316 -9.57 -1.66 7.91
CA ALA A 316 -11.00 -1.71 8.24
C ALA A 316 -11.36 -2.97 9.03
N VAL A 317 -10.89 -4.15 8.58
CA VAL A 317 -11.07 -5.42 9.28
C VAL A 317 -10.48 -5.37 10.69
N ALA A 318 -9.29 -4.77 10.86
CA ALA A 318 -8.67 -4.62 12.18
C ALA A 318 -9.50 -3.75 13.14
N CYS A 319 -10.29 -2.82 12.62
CA CYS A 319 -11.25 -2.01 13.39
C CYS A 319 -12.56 -2.76 13.70
N GLY A 320 -12.76 -3.95 13.17
CA GLY A 320 -14.03 -4.69 13.28
C GLY A 320 -15.08 -4.27 12.26
N THR A 321 -14.69 -3.56 11.20
CA THR A 321 -15.59 -3.07 10.16
C THR A 321 -15.64 -4.07 9.00
N PRO A 322 -16.84 -4.60 8.65
CA PRO A 322 -17.02 -5.48 7.51
C PRO A 322 -16.55 -4.82 6.21
N VAL A 323 -15.99 -5.62 5.31
CA VAL A 323 -15.48 -5.12 4.03
C VAL A 323 -16.25 -5.69 2.85
N LEU A 324 -16.45 -4.87 1.82
CA LEU A 324 -16.88 -5.29 0.49
C LEU A 324 -15.73 -5.01 -0.47
N VAL A 325 -15.13 -6.05 -1.03
CA VAL A 325 -13.99 -5.92 -1.94
C VAL A 325 -14.25 -6.65 -3.24
N THR A 326 -13.53 -6.25 -4.29
CA THR A 326 -13.58 -7.02 -5.54
C THR A 326 -12.65 -8.25 -5.48
N ASP A 327 -12.92 -9.22 -6.33
CA ASP A 327 -12.07 -10.38 -6.61
C ASP A 327 -10.67 -10.00 -7.14
N ARG A 328 -10.48 -8.71 -7.45
CA ARG A 328 -9.23 -8.08 -7.90
C ARG A 328 -8.36 -7.55 -6.75
N CYS A 329 -8.71 -7.86 -5.51
CA CYS A 329 -7.97 -7.44 -4.32
C CYS A 329 -7.21 -8.63 -3.70
N GLY A 330 -5.92 -8.50 -3.48
CA GLY A 330 -5.09 -9.58 -2.92
C GLY A 330 -5.52 -10.05 -1.51
N ILE A 331 -6.28 -9.23 -0.76
CA ILE A 331 -6.86 -9.61 0.54
C ILE A 331 -8.12 -10.47 0.40
N ALA A 332 -8.74 -10.54 -0.78
CA ALA A 332 -10.02 -11.20 -1.01
C ALA A 332 -10.11 -12.62 -0.39
N PRO A 333 -9.13 -13.53 -0.58
CA PRO A 333 -9.21 -14.86 0.01
C PRO A 333 -9.21 -14.89 1.55
N MET A 334 -8.73 -13.83 2.19
CA MET A 334 -8.68 -13.75 3.66
C MET A 334 -10.01 -13.29 4.26
N VAL A 335 -10.77 -12.47 3.54
CA VAL A 335 -11.95 -11.79 4.06
C VAL A 335 -13.27 -12.40 3.61
N ASP A 336 -13.28 -13.13 2.49
CA ASP A 336 -14.50 -13.66 1.90
C ASP A 336 -15.29 -14.52 2.88
N GLN A 337 -16.60 -14.21 3.03
CA GLN A 337 -17.55 -14.84 3.95
C GLN A 337 -17.13 -14.88 5.43
N ARG A 338 -15.97 -14.31 5.78
CA ARG A 338 -15.42 -14.26 7.14
C ARG A 338 -15.53 -12.86 7.73
N ALA A 339 -14.93 -11.86 7.10
CA ALA A 339 -14.89 -10.47 7.55
C ALA A 339 -15.51 -9.52 6.52
N GLY A 340 -16.03 -10.04 5.42
CA GLY A 340 -16.61 -9.27 4.34
C GLY A 340 -17.16 -10.14 3.23
N LEU A 341 -17.52 -9.50 2.12
CA LEU A 341 -17.95 -10.15 0.90
C LEU A 341 -16.96 -9.82 -0.23
N VAL A 342 -16.71 -10.80 -1.08
CA VAL A 342 -15.92 -10.67 -2.29
C VAL A 342 -16.84 -10.82 -3.50
N VAL A 343 -16.79 -9.85 -4.39
CA VAL A 343 -17.66 -9.81 -5.58
C VAL A 343 -16.84 -9.46 -6.83
N PRO A 344 -17.32 -9.79 -8.04
CA PRO A 344 -16.71 -9.30 -9.26
C PRO A 344 -16.59 -7.78 -9.32
N HIS A 345 -15.62 -7.27 -10.09
CA HIS A 345 -15.50 -5.82 -10.38
C HIS A 345 -16.60 -5.39 -11.35
N ASP A 346 -17.83 -5.32 -10.85
CA ASP A 346 -19.05 -5.01 -11.60
C ASP A 346 -20.02 -4.23 -10.71
N CYS A 347 -20.74 -3.25 -11.29
CA CYS A 347 -21.62 -2.36 -10.53
C CYS A 347 -22.76 -3.10 -9.85
N ALA A 348 -23.42 -4.03 -10.55
CA ALA A 348 -24.57 -4.77 -10.02
C ALA A 348 -24.13 -5.74 -8.90
N ALA A 349 -22.98 -6.40 -9.06
CA ALA A 349 -22.41 -7.29 -8.04
C ALA A 349 -22.03 -6.52 -6.76
N LEU A 350 -21.38 -5.35 -6.92
CA LEU A 350 -21.01 -4.47 -5.81
C LEU A 350 -22.25 -3.90 -5.12
N GLU A 351 -23.27 -3.48 -5.86
CA GLU A 351 -24.53 -2.99 -5.31
C GLU A 351 -25.26 -4.06 -4.50
N ALA A 352 -25.36 -5.28 -5.05
CA ALA A 352 -25.97 -6.40 -4.36
C ALA A 352 -25.20 -6.77 -3.06
N GLY A 353 -23.87 -6.80 -3.10
CA GLY A 353 -23.04 -7.02 -1.92
C GLY A 353 -23.19 -5.92 -0.86
N LEU A 354 -23.27 -4.66 -1.29
CA LEU A 354 -23.51 -3.52 -0.41
C LEU A 354 -24.88 -3.63 0.28
N ALA A 355 -25.91 -3.95 -0.49
CA ALA A 355 -27.27 -4.15 0.02
C ALA A 355 -27.32 -5.30 1.04
N GLN A 356 -26.68 -6.42 0.77
CA GLN A 356 -26.62 -7.55 1.71
C GLN A 356 -26.01 -7.15 3.05
N ILE A 357 -24.85 -6.47 3.06
CA ILE A 357 -24.18 -6.07 4.31
C ILE A 357 -25.02 -5.03 5.07
N LEU A 358 -25.62 -4.07 4.37
CA LEU A 358 -26.32 -2.96 5.04
C LEU A 358 -27.76 -3.31 5.49
N ASN A 359 -28.43 -4.27 4.82
CA ASN A 359 -29.83 -4.58 5.07
C ASN A 359 -30.03 -5.88 5.88
N ASP A 360 -29.02 -6.77 5.91
CA ASP A 360 -29.06 -7.99 6.73
C ASP A 360 -28.23 -7.79 8.01
N ALA A 361 -28.92 -7.48 9.11
CA ALA A 361 -28.31 -7.26 10.41
C ALA A 361 -27.58 -8.50 10.95
N ALA A 362 -28.08 -9.70 10.65
CA ALA A 362 -27.46 -10.96 11.10
C ALA A 362 -26.15 -11.20 10.33
N LEU A 363 -26.13 -10.98 9.03
CA LEU A 363 -24.93 -11.04 8.21
C LEU A 363 -23.92 -10.01 8.69
N ALA A 364 -24.30 -8.75 8.87
CA ALA A 364 -23.43 -7.69 9.33
C ALA A 364 -22.78 -8.03 10.69
N ALA A 365 -23.56 -8.54 11.65
CA ALA A 365 -23.05 -8.96 12.96
C ALA A 365 -22.06 -10.13 12.84
N ARG A 366 -22.36 -11.14 12.02
CA ARG A 366 -21.47 -12.27 11.75
C ARG A 366 -20.14 -11.81 11.15
N LEU A 367 -20.19 -10.93 10.15
CA LEU A 367 -18.99 -10.41 9.51
C LEU A 367 -18.15 -9.55 10.47
N ARG A 368 -18.79 -8.73 11.32
CA ARG A 368 -18.10 -7.96 12.38
C ARG A 368 -17.38 -8.88 13.38
N GLU A 369 -18.00 -9.96 13.78
CA GLU A 369 -17.34 -10.95 14.67
C GLU A 369 -16.18 -11.65 13.94
N GLY A 370 -16.37 -12.01 12.67
CA GLY A 370 -15.33 -12.61 11.84
C GLY A 370 -14.13 -11.70 11.61
N CYS A 371 -14.30 -10.37 11.64
CA CYS A 371 -13.19 -9.41 11.58
C CYS A 371 -12.15 -9.65 12.67
N LYS A 372 -12.56 -9.98 13.89
CA LYS A 372 -11.64 -10.27 15.01
C LYS A 372 -10.69 -11.44 14.70
N GLY A 373 -11.24 -12.51 14.12
CA GLY A 373 -10.44 -13.68 13.73
C GLY A 373 -9.44 -13.38 12.62
N VAL A 374 -9.86 -12.61 11.61
CA VAL A 374 -8.99 -12.20 10.50
C VAL A 374 -7.93 -11.18 10.95
N ALA A 375 -8.29 -10.23 11.82
CA ALA A 375 -7.38 -9.18 12.32
C ALA A 375 -6.10 -9.76 12.97
N ASN A 376 -6.22 -10.86 13.70
CA ASN A 376 -5.07 -11.54 14.33
C ASN A 376 -4.02 -11.98 13.30
N SER A 377 -4.45 -12.32 12.08
CA SER A 377 -3.56 -12.74 11.00
C SER A 377 -2.99 -11.58 10.18
N LEU A 378 -3.42 -10.33 10.43
CA LEU A 378 -3.00 -9.16 9.67
C LEU A 378 -1.78 -8.44 10.27
N SER A 379 -1.23 -8.89 11.39
CA SER A 379 -0.05 -8.28 12.00
C SER A 379 1.21 -8.49 11.15
N TRP A 380 2.24 -7.68 11.41
CA TRP A 380 3.57 -7.82 10.80
C TRP A 380 4.37 -9.00 11.37
N ALA A 381 3.94 -9.67 12.46
CA ALA A 381 4.74 -10.69 13.13
C ALA A 381 5.15 -11.84 12.19
N GLU A 382 4.19 -12.45 11.49
CA GLU A 382 4.46 -13.55 10.57
C GLU A 382 5.22 -13.09 9.30
N PRO A 383 4.82 -11.99 8.61
CA PRO A 383 5.59 -11.48 7.49
C PRO A 383 7.06 -11.14 7.83
N LEU A 384 7.33 -10.59 9.02
CA LEU A 384 8.68 -10.30 9.49
C LEU A 384 9.49 -11.58 9.70
N ALA A 385 8.92 -12.56 10.40
CA ALA A 385 9.57 -13.86 10.65
C ALA A 385 9.92 -14.58 9.34
N GLN A 386 8.99 -14.58 8.38
CA GLN A 386 9.20 -15.13 7.05
C GLN A 386 10.35 -14.43 6.31
N MET A 387 10.41 -13.09 6.36
CA MET A 387 11.49 -12.35 5.72
C MET A 387 12.85 -12.58 6.39
N GLU A 388 12.89 -12.65 7.71
CA GLU A 388 14.14 -12.96 8.43
C GLU A 388 14.68 -14.35 8.07
N THR A 389 13.81 -15.34 7.99
CA THR A 389 14.18 -16.71 7.59
C THR A 389 14.74 -16.69 6.17
N LEU A 390 14.04 -16.11 5.23
CA LEU A 390 14.48 -15.98 3.83
C LEU A 390 15.83 -15.27 3.71
N TYR A 391 16.04 -14.20 4.47
CA TYR A 391 17.32 -13.47 4.41
C TYR A 391 18.48 -14.32 4.95
N ARG A 392 18.27 -15.06 6.06
CA ARG A 392 19.30 -15.95 6.62
C ARG A 392 19.65 -17.07 5.64
N GLU A 393 18.67 -17.66 4.97
CA GLU A 393 18.88 -18.68 3.93
C GLU A 393 19.74 -18.13 2.79
N LEU A 394 19.37 -16.99 2.20
CA LEU A 394 20.10 -16.39 1.09
C LEU A 394 21.54 -15.96 1.46
N ILE A 395 21.74 -15.51 2.70
CA ILE A 395 23.08 -15.15 3.20
C ILE A 395 23.92 -16.42 3.39
N SER A 396 23.33 -17.51 3.88
CA SER A 396 24.03 -18.79 4.08
C SER A 396 24.38 -19.47 2.77
N GLU A 397 23.46 -19.51 1.79
CA GLU A 397 23.71 -20.01 0.43
C GLU A 397 24.96 -19.38 -0.21
N ARG A 398 25.10 -18.05 -0.05
CA ARG A 398 26.28 -17.33 -0.55
C ARG A 398 27.60 -17.73 0.16
N ARG A 399 27.57 -17.96 1.47
CA ARG A 399 28.77 -18.29 2.25
C ARG A 399 29.30 -19.71 1.97
N GLY A 400 28.43 -20.57 1.45
CA GLY A 400 28.76 -21.94 1.06
C GLY A 400 29.25 -22.09 -0.38
N GLN A 401 29.19 -21.03 -1.18
CA GLN A 401 29.77 -20.92 -2.53
C GLN A 401 31.15 -20.23 -2.49
#